data_99c1fd09dc84b9fc6de2a7ea26178779
#
_entry.id   99c1fd09dc84b9fc6de2a7ea26178779
#
_cell.length_a   1.000
_cell.length_b   1.000
_cell.length_c   1.000
_cell.angle_alpha   90.00
_cell.angle_beta   90.00
_cell.angle_gamma   90.00
#
_symmetry.space_group_name_H-M   'P 1'
#
loop_
_entity.id
_entity.type
_entity.pdbx_description
1 polymer ?
#
loop_
_entity_poly.entity_id
_entity_poly.type
_entity_poly.pdbx_seq_one_letter_code
_entity_poly.pdbx_strand_id
1 'polypeptide(L)'
;MILELQKGIIYGPVNSRRLGRSLGINILPPARKVCPFNCVYCQYGWTETHVTRADNIPELPSINAVRTALKEALTELPTPPAYITFSGNGEPTLHPEFDGVVEEVIALRDQLAPGAKTAILSNSALVSDPLTRASLSKLDLRIMKLDCGSRETFTKYNQPCPGVDIEAITEGLAQLSAVHIQTLAAAGGRGNINPENIEEWIERLKRIKPVSIQLYTLDRGYPSNQLRPASREDLNRIQGQVQKERIVIDVF
;
A
#
# COMPACT_ATOMS: atom_id res chain seq x y z
N MET A 1 -16.20 7.71 9.24
CA MET A 1 -15.66 9.05 8.88
C MET A 1 -14.41 8.82 8.04
N ILE A 2 -14.22 9.56 6.94
CA ILE A 2 -12.99 9.58 6.15
C ILE A 2 -11.87 10.17 7.01
N LEU A 3 -10.66 9.61 6.91
CA LEU A 3 -9.51 10.09 7.68
C LEU A 3 -8.98 11.41 7.11
N GLU A 4 -8.49 12.27 8.00
CA GLU A 4 -7.69 13.44 7.60
C GLU A 4 -6.34 12.99 7.01
N LEU A 5 -5.82 13.80 6.09
CA LEU A 5 -4.48 13.61 5.55
C LEU A 5 -3.42 13.81 6.64
N GLN A 6 -2.30 13.13 6.50
CA GLN A 6 -1.15 13.32 7.38
C GLN A 6 -0.56 14.72 7.16
N LYS A 7 -0.45 15.51 8.23
CA LYS A 7 0.02 16.90 8.18
C LYS A 7 1.55 17.04 8.17
N GLY A 8 2.25 15.97 8.55
CA GLY A 8 3.72 15.93 8.64
C GLY A 8 4.33 14.77 7.87
N ILE A 9 5.65 14.79 7.78
CA ILE A 9 6.45 13.69 7.20
C ILE A 9 6.35 12.45 8.10
N ILE A 10 6.45 12.63 9.40
CA ILE A 10 6.34 11.54 10.39
C ILE A 10 4.99 11.60 11.09
N TYR A 11 4.39 10.45 11.31
CA TYR A 11 3.15 10.31 12.07
C TYR A 11 3.11 9.02 12.88
N GLY A 12 2.34 9.02 13.94
CA GLY A 12 2.25 7.91 14.88
C GLY A 12 3.19 8.06 16.08
N PRO A 13 3.68 6.97 16.70
CA PRO A 13 3.51 5.56 16.27
C PRO A 13 2.05 5.08 16.28
N VAL A 14 1.66 4.32 15.24
CA VAL A 14 0.35 3.70 15.11
C VAL A 14 0.42 2.23 15.55
N ASN A 15 -0.50 1.79 16.39
CA ASN A 15 -0.64 0.38 16.74
C ASN A 15 -1.40 -0.34 15.62
N SER A 16 -0.64 -0.88 14.66
CA SER A 16 -1.20 -1.63 13.55
C SER A 16 -1.53 -3.07 13.96
N ARG A 17 -2.72 -3.55 13.61
CA ARG A 17 -3.10 -4.97 13.83
C ARG A 17 -2.16 -5.95 13.12
N ARG A 18 -1.50 -5.50 12.04
CA ARG A 18 -0.65 -6.32 11.15
C ARG A 18 0.84 -6.13 11.41
N LEU A 19 1.26 -4.94 11.79
CA LEU A 19 2.67 -4.55 11.94
C LEU A 19 3.05 -4.25 13.40
N GLY A 20 2.10 -4.28 14.34
CA GLY A 20 2.37 -3.82 15.69
C GLY A 20 2.62 -2.30 15.72
N ARG A 21 3.56 -1.86 16.59
CA ARG A 21 3.89 -0.45 16.76
C ARG A 21 4.70 0.07 15.57
N SER A 22 4.07 0.84 14.70
CA SER A 22 4.65 1.34 13.44
C SER A 22 4.74 2.87 13.42
N LEU A 23 5.92 3.39 13.10
CA LEU A 23 6.14 4.80 12.79
C LEU A 23 5.91 5.02 11.31
N GLY A 24 4.96 5.87 10.95
CA GLY A 24 4.62 6.15 9.56
C GLY A 24 5.47 7.26 8.96
N ILE A 25 5.87 7.09 7.70
CA ILE A 25 6.54 8.12 6.90
C ILE A 25 5.63 8.48 5.73
N ASN A 26 5.17 9.74 5.69
CA ASN A 26 4.47 10.33 4.57
C ASN A 26 5.46 11.18 3.75
N ILE A 27 5.79 10.73 2.55
CA ILE A 27 6.68 11.43 1.61
C ILE A 27 5.92 12.12 0.48
N LEU A 28 4.65 12.38 0.70
CA LEU A 28 3.76 13.09 -0.22
C LEU A 28 3.25 14.38 0.42
N PRO A 29 2.68 15.32 -0.37
CA PRO A 29 2.19 16.58 0.14
C PRO A 29 1.22 16.44 1.31
N PRO A 30 1.29 17.31 2.34
CA PRO A 30 0.38 17.25 3.48
C PRO A 30 -1.02 17.77 3.18
N ALA A 31 -1.16 18.64 2.16
CA ALA A 31 -2.41 19.35 1.87
C ALA A 31 -3.33 18.60 0.89
N ARG A 32 -2.83 17.58 0.19
CA ARG A 32 -3.61 16.86 -0.83
C ARG A 32 -3.15 15.41 -1.00
N LYS A 33 -4.07 14.58 -1.47
CA LYS A 33 -3.77 13.19 -1.81
C LYS A 33 -3.22 13.11 -3.23
N VAL A 34 -2.03 12.48 -3.38
CA VAL A 34 -1.35 12.26 -4.66
C VAL A 34 -1.25 10.75 -4.91
N CYS A 35 -1.94 10.25 -5.93
CA CYS A 35 -2.03 8.81 -6.14
C CYS A 35 -2.33 8.49 -7.61
N PRO A 36 -1.78 7.41 -8.19
CA PRO A 36 -2.19 6.93 -9.51
C PRO A 36 -3.52 6.16 -9.50
N PHE A 37 -4.11 5.93 -8.31
CA PHE A 37 -5.43 5.33 -8.14
C PHE A 37 -6.40 6.29 -7.45
N ASN A 38 -7.68 6.16 -7.82
CA ASN A 38 -8.79 6.84 -7.15
C ASN A 38 -9.76 5.80 -6.55
N CYS A 39 -9.23 4.93 -5.70
CA CYS A 39 -9.95 3.78 -5.15
C CYS A 39 -11.24 4.18 -4.46
N VAL A 40 -12.35 3.51 -4.82
CA VAL A 40 -13.70 3.77 -4.29
C VAL A 40 -13.84 3.50 -2.78
N TYR A 41 -12.86 2.85 -2.17
CA TYR A 41 -12.81 2.46 -0.76
C TYR A 41 -11.78 3.23 0.06
N CYS A 42 -11.05 4.20 -0.54
CA CYS A 42 -9.91 4.81 0.13
C CYS A 42 -10.31 5.57 1.40
N GLN A 43 -9.68 5.22 2.52
CA GLN A 43 -9.94 5.89 3.81
C GLN A 43 -9.60 7.39 3.82
N TYR A 44 -8.77 7.86 2.89
CA TYR A 44 -8.42 9.28 2.70
C TYR A 44 -9.32 9.99 1.68
N GLY A 45 -10.42 9.35 1.24
CA GLY A 45 -11.34 9.93 0.27
C GLY A 45 -10.85 9.84 -1.18
N TRP A 46 -11.47 10.65 -2.02
CA TRP A 46 -11.12 10.74 -3.44
C TRP A 46 -9.73 11.33 -3.65
N THR A 47 -9.09 10.97 -4.76
CA THR A 47 -7.75 11.47 -5.11
C THR A 47 -7.84 12.81 -5.80
N GLU A 48 -7.23 13.83 -5.21
CA GLU A 48 -7.23 15.20 -5.75
C GLU A 48 -6.21 15.36 -6.88
N THR A 49 -5.01 14.79 -6.70
CA THR A 49 -3.96 14.79 -7.71
C THR A 49 -3.76 13.38 -8.24
N HIS A 50 -4.46 13.08 -9.34
CA HIS A 50 -4.51 11.76 -9.96
C HIS A 50 -3.47 11.67 -11.07
N VAL A 51 -2.29 11.12 -10.78
CA VAL A 51 -1.11 11.13 -11.66
C VAL A 51 -0.31 9.83 -11.55
N THR A 52 0.46 9.52 -12.60
CA THR A 52 1.42 8.41 -12.64
C THR A 52 2.86 8.84 -12.39
N ARG A 53 3.13 10.15 -12.32
CA ARG A 53 4.44 10.76 -12.04
C ARG A 53 4.24 12.01 -11.21
N ALA A 54 5.18 12.26 -10.31
CA ALA A 54 5.12 13.40 -9.40
C ALA A 54 6.27 14.40 -9.58
N ASP A 55 7.00 14.36 -10.71
CA ASP A 55 8.17 15.19 -10.97
C ASP A 55 7.88 16.71 -10.85
N ASN A 56 6.65 17.13 -11.11
CA ASN A 56 6.22 18.53 -11.07
C ASN A 56 5.25 18.83 -9.91
N ILE A 57 5.20 17.97 -8.91
CA ILE A 57 4.36 18.20 -7.73
C ILE A 57 5.13 19.04 -6.73
N PRO A 58 4.69 20.26 -6.43
CA PRO A 58 5.28 21.07 -5.37
C PRO A 58 5.00 20.43 -4.01
N GLU A 59 5.79 20.83 -2.99
CA GLU A 59 5.56 20.40 -1.59
C GLU A 59 5.93 18.93 -1.29
N LEU A 60 6.63 18.24 -2.21
CA LEU A 60 7.26 16.96 -1.87
C LEU A 60 8.42 17.21 -0.90
N PRO A 61 8.49 16.43 0.18
CA PRO A 61 9.60 16.59 1.13
C PRO A 61 10.92 16.15 0.51
N SER A 62 11.96 16.96 0.58
CA SER A 62 13.30 16.58 0.17
C SER A 62 13.85 15.43 1.03
N ILE A 63 14.85 14.70 0.53
CA ILE A 63 15.57 13.67 1.30
C ILE A 63 16.04 14.24 2.65
N ASN A 64 16.59 15.46 2.66
CA ASN A 64 17.06 16.10 3.89
C ASN A 64 15.92 16.42 4.88
N ALA A 65 14.75 16.81 4.38
CA ALA A 65 13.59 17.02 5.24
C ALA A 65 13.10 15.70 5.88
N VAL A 66 13.10 14.60 5.12
CA VAL A 66 12.77 13.26 5.62
C VAL A 66 13.80 12.83 6.67
N ARG A 67 15.10 13.01 6.37
CA ARG A 67 16.21 12.74 7.31
C ARG A 67 16.00 13.42 8.64
N THR A 68 15.78 14.74 8.62
CA THR A 68 15.64 15.56 9.83
C THR A 68 14.44 15.10 10.63
N ALA A 69 13.27 14.99 10.00
CA ALA A 69 12.04 14.59 10.69
C ALA A 69 12.12 13.17 11.28
N LEU A 70 12.72 12.21 10.55
CA LEU A 70 12.87 10.84 11.05
C LEU A 70 13.88 10.76 12.21
N LYS A 71 15.01 11.48 12.09
CA LYS A 71 16.02 11.54 13.17
C LYS A 71 15.43 12.09 14.45
N GLU A 72 14.73 13.22 14.37
CA GLU A 72 14.04 13.84 15.53
C GLU A 72 13.07 12.84 16.15
N ALA A 73 12.17 12.27 15.35
CA ALA A 73 11.17 11.33 15.84
C ALA A 73 11.79 10.08 16.51
N LEU A 74 12.83 9.50 15.93
CA LEU A 74 13.49 8.32 16.51
C LEU A 74 14.26 8.65 17.80
N THR A 75 14.77 9.88 17.92
CA THR A 75 15.49 10.33 19.13
C THR A 75 14.53 10.63 20.28
N GLU A 76 13.35 11.16 19.98
CA GLU A 76 12.35 11.54 20.99
C GLU A 76 11.48 10.37 21.46
N LEU A 77 11.38 9.30 20.67
CA LEU A 77 10.57 8.15 21.05
C LEU A 77 11.15 7.41 22.27
N PRO A 78 10.36 7.22 23.34
CA PRO A 78 10.82 6.51 24.55
C PRO A 78 11.10 5.03 24.30
N THR A 79 10.56 4.47 23.22
CA THR A 79 10.76 3.08 22.81
C THR A 79 10.82 3.03 21.30
N PRO A 80 11.80 2.36 20.69
CA PRO A 80 11.88 2.21 19.25
C PRO A 80 10.60 1.57 18.65
N PRO A 81 10.20 1.94 17.42
CA PRO A 81 9.10 1.29 16.75
C PRO A 81 9.51 -0.12 16.30
N ALA A 82 8.53 -1.01 16.12
CA ALA A 82 8.78 -2.31 15.48
C ALA A 82 8.99 -2.16 13.96
N TYR A 83 8.28 -1.19 13.37
CA TYR A 83 8.38 -0.86 11.93
C TYR A 83 8.47 0.63 11.70
N ILE A 84 9.23 1.00 10.67
CA ILE A 84 9.23 2.32 10.02
C ILE A 84 8.60 2.10 8.65
N THR A 85 7.41 2.69 8.41
CA THR A 85 6.56 2.30 7.29
C THR A 85 6.29 3.46 6.35
N PHE A 86 6.71 3.34 5.10
CA PHE A 86 6.29 4.24 4.03
C PHE A 86 4.79 4.07 3.76
N SER A 87 4.01 5.11 3.99
CA SER A 87 2.57 5.18 3.77
C SER A 87 2.08 6.62 3.93
N GLY A 88 0.80 6.91 3.78
CA GLY A 88 0.26 8.25 4.02
C GLY A 88 -0.66 8.74 2.90
N ASN A 89 -0.43 9.95 2.41
CA ASN A 89 -1.35 10.71 1.57
C ASN A 89 -1.39 10.31 0.09
N GLY A 90 -1.28 9.02 -0.21
CA GLY A 90 -1.35 8.48 -1.57
C GLY A 90 -0.37 7.32 -1.79
N GLU A 91 0.40 7.37 -2.89
CA GLU A 91 1.32 6.30 -3.28
C GLU A 91 2.78 6.73 -3.08
N PRO A 92 3.51 6.16 -2.11
CA PRO A 92 4.89 6.57 -1.80
C PRO A 92 5.86 6.44 -2.99
N THR A 93 5.71 5.43 -3.85
CA THR A 93 6.60 5.19 -4.98
C THR A 93 6.52 6.26 -6.08
N LEU A 94 5.55 7.20 -5.99
CA LEU A 94 5.49 8.37 -6.85
C LEU A 94 6.59 9.40 -6.58
N HIS A 95 7.21 9.37 -5.39
CA HIS A 95 8.24 10.35 -5.05
C HIS A 95 9.42 10.23 -6.03
N PRO A 96 9.84 11.31 -6.74
CA PRO A 96 10.88 11.22 -7.77
C PRO A 96 12.23 10.76 -7.22
N GLU A 97 12.53 11.08 -5.96
CA GLU A 97 13.74 10.64 -5.26
C GLU A 97 13.46 9.45 -4.31
N PHE A 98 12.49 8.57 -4.65
CA PHE A 98 12.07 7.47 -3.77
C PHE A 98 13.25 6.59 -3.35
N ASP A 99 14.16 6.28 -4.26
CA ASP A 99 15.34 5.46 -3.98
C ASP A 99 16.25 6.09 -2.92
N GLY A 100 16.59 7.36 -3.08
CA GLY A 100 17.42 8.10 -2.12
C GLY A 100 16.75 8.24 -0.75
N VAL A 101 15.42 8.43 -0.74
CA VAL A 101 14.65 8.48 0.52
C VAL A 101 14.68 7.11 1.22
N VAL A 102 14.55 6.01 0.48
CA VAL A 102 14.65 4.65 1.02
C VAL A 102 16.03 4.41 1.64
N GLU A 103 17.10 4.76 0.95
CA GLU A 103 18.47 4.61 1.46
C GLU A 103 18.70 5.41 2.74
N GLU A 104 18.23 6.64 2.79
CA GLU A 104 18.33 7.49 3.96
C GLU A 104 17.57 6.94 5.17
N VAL A 105 16.35 6.44 4.95
CA VAL A 105 15.54 5.83 6.02
C VAL A 105 16.22 4.56 6.55
N ILE A 106 16.80 3.73 5.70
CA ILE A 106 17.53 2.54 6.11
C ILE A 106 18.76 2.93 6.95
N ALA A 107 19.56 3.91 6.49
CA ALA A 107 20.73 4.37 7.22
C ALA A 107 20.40 4.90 8.61
N LEU A 108 19.34 5.69 8.74
CA LEU A 108 18.88 6.19 10.04
C LEU A 108 18.31 5.09 10.94
N ARG A 109 17.57 4.14 10.37
CA ARG A 109 17.08 2.97 11.09
C ARG A 109 18.24 2.19 11.69
N ASP A 110 19.27 1.89 10.90
CA ASP A 110 20.43 1.12 11.33
C ASP A 110 21.19 1.83 12.46
N GLN A 111 21.26 3.16 12.41
CA GLN A 111 21.95 3.96 13.41
C GLN A 111 21.14 4.13 14.71
N LEU A 112 19.84 4.42 14.63
CA LEU A 112 19.02 4.91 15.76
C LEU A 112 18.00 3.89 16.26
N ALA A 113 17.61 2.93 15.44
CA ALA A 113 16.62 1.90 15.76
C ALA A 113 16.94 0.56 15.08
N PRO A 114 18.09 -0.06 15.30
CA PRO A 114 18.55 -1.24 14.55
C PRO A 114 17.65 -2.46 14.71
N GLY A 115 16.80 -2.49 15.72
CA GLY A 115 15.80 -3.55 15.90
C GLY A 115 14.50 -3.32 15.12
N ALA A 116 14.30 -2.13 14.54
CA ALA A 116 13.12 -1.84 13.72
C ALA A 116 13.27 -2.40 12.31
N LYS A 117 12.16 -2.75 11.68
CA LYS A 117 12.12 -3.14 10.27
C LYS A 117 11.57 -2.00 9.39
N THR A 118 12.07 -1.88 8.18
CA THR A 118 11.52 -0.97 7.18
C THR A 118 10.40 -1.65 6.39
N ALA A 119 9.29 -0.94 6.18
CA ALA A 119 8.14 -1.48 5.46
C ALA A 119 7.54 -0.44 4.49
N ILE A 120 6.80 -0.92 3.52
CA ILE A 120 5.98 -0.08 2.65
C ILE A 120 4.57 -0.64 2.50
N LEU A 121 3.60 0.28 2.44
CA LEU A 121 2.25 0.03 1.93
C LEU A 121 2.13 0.72 0.58
N SER A 122 2.18 -0.04 -0.52
CA SER A 122 2.09 0.49 -1.89
C SER A 122 0.84 -0.04 -2.60
N ASN A 123 0.25 0.78 -3.46
CA ASN A 123 -0.84 0.36 -4.34
C ASN A 123 -0.36 -0.45 -5.55
N SER A 124 0.94 -0.67 -5.69
CA SER A 124 1.60 -1.44 -6.75
C SER A 124 1.59 -0.80 -8.15
N ALA A 125 1.05 0.39 -8.33
CA ALA A 125 0.89 0.98 -9.67
C ALA A 125 2.20 1.11 -10.45
N LEU A 126 3.32 1.34 -9.74
CA LEU A 126 4.63 1.57 -10.34
C LEU A 126 5.58 0.37 -10.25
N VAL A 127 5.09 -0.79 -9.80
CA VAL A 127 5.92 -1.99 -9.62
C VAL A 127 6.44 -2.58 -10.94
N SER A 128 5.85 -2.22 -12.07
CA SER A 128 6.35 -2.61 -13.40
C SER A 128 7.67 -1.92 -13.78
N ASP A 129 7.99 -0.77 -13.15
CA ASP A 129 9.27 -0.08 -13.36
C ASP A 129 10.42 -0.80 -12.63
N PRO A 130 11.52 -1.18 -13.32
CA PRO A 130 12.65 -1.87 -12.69
C PRO A 130 13.34 -1.07 -11.59
N LEU A 131 13.42 0.27 -11.71
CA LEU A 131 14.06 1.13 -10.69
C LEU A 131 13.20 1.14 -9.42
N THR A 132 11.89 1.26 -9.55
CA THR A 132 10.96 1.16 -8.42
C THR A 132 11.10 -0.22 -7.72
N ARG A 133 11.18 -1.32 -8.47
CA ARG A 133 11.38 -2.64 -7.86
C ARG A 133 12.73 -2.77 -7.15
N ALA A 134 13.80 -2.18 -7.70
CA ALA A 134 15.11 -2.16 -7.05
C ALA A 134 15.05 -1.46 -5.68
N SER A 135 14.41 -0.29 -5.60
CA SER A 135 14.22 0.44 -4.35
C SER A 135 13.33 -0.32 -3.35
N LEU A 136 12.23 -0.90 -3.83
CA LEU A 136 11.35 -1.75 -3.01
C LEU A 136 12.09 -2.95 -2.42
N SER A 137 13.02 -3.53 -3.17
CA SER A 137 13.80 -4.71 -2.74
C SER A 137 14.77 -4.43 -1.60
N LYS A 138 15.11 -3.15 -1.34
CA LYS A 138 15.94 -2.71 -0.21
C LYS A 138 15.18 -2.77 1.14
N LEU A 139 13.85 -2.74 1.10
CA LEU A 139 13.01 -2.75 2.31
C LEU A 139 12.84 -4.14 2.90
N ASP A 140 12.69 -4.26 4.22
CA ASP A 140 12.49 -5.53 4.91
C ASP A 140 11.12 -6.15 4.59
N LEU A 141 10.08 -5.31 4.44
CA LEU A 141 8.70 -5.77 4.24
C LEU A 141 7.98 -4.98 3.14
N ARG A 142 7.58 -5.66 2.09
CA ARG A 142 6.84 -5.11 0.94
C ARG A 142 5.41 -5.59 0.98
N ILE A 143 4.50 -4.70 1.42
CA ILE A 143 3.06 -4.96 1.44
C ILE A 143 2.45 -4.23 0.24
N MET A 144 2.17 -4.99 -0.79
CA MET A 144 1.76 -4.52 -2.10
C MET A 144 0.29 -4.82 -2.33
N LYS A 145 -0.49 -3.83 -2.79
CA LYS A 145 -1.92 -4.05 -3.03
C LYS A 145 -2.17 -4.73 -4.37
N LEU A 146 -3.05 -5.72 -4.33
CA LEU A 146 -3.70 -6.30 -5.48
C LEU A 146 -5.15 -6.64 -5.10
N ASP A 147 -6.06 -5.72 -5.37
CA ASP A 147 -7.46 -5.84 -4.92
C ASP A 147 -8.36 -6.58 -5.90
N CYS A 148 -7.96 -6.67 -7.18
CA CYS A 148 -8.78 -7.20 -8.26
C CYS A 148 -8.02 -8.21 -9.12
N GLY A 149 -8.78 -9.10 -9.76
CA GLY A 149 -8.30 -10.01 -10.79
C GLY A 149 -8.60 -9.48 -12.18
N SER A 150 -9.86 -9.13 -12.44
CA SER A 150 -10.30 -8.68 -13.75
C SER A 150 -9.97 -7.22 -14.01
N ARG A 151 -9.68 -6.89 -15.28
CA ARG A 151 -9.48 -5.50 -15.73
C ARG A 151 -10.73 -4.63 -15.48
N GLU A 152 -11.90 -5.21 -15.68
CA GLU A 152 -13.17 -4.50 -15.49
C GLU A 152 -13.35 -4.09 -14.04
N THR A 153 -13.17 -5.02 -13.10
CA THR A 153 -13.28 -4.73 -11.67
C THR A 153 -12.18 -3.77 -11.22
N PHE A 154 -10.96 -3.92 -11.69
CA PHE A 154 -9.85 -3.00 -11.40
C PHE A 154 -10.18 -1.56 -11.81
N THR A 155 -10.73 -1.38 -13.02
CA THR A 155 -11.15 -0.06 -13.50
C THR A 155 -12.26 0.56 -12.64
N LYS A 156 -13.22 -0.24 -12.18
CA LYS A 156 -14.35 0.23 -11.35
C LYS A 156 -13.96 0.46 -9.90
N TYR A 157 -13.09 -0.37 -9.35
CA TYR A 157 -12.76 -0.43 -7.93
C TYR A 157 -11.56 0.43 -7.55
N ASN A 158 -10.46 0.32 -8.29
CA ASN A 158 -9.24 1.09 -8.05
C ASN A 158 -9.17 2.38 -8.85
N GLN A 159 -9.92 2.52 -9.93
CA GLN A 159 -9.96 3.68 -10.82
C GLN A 159 -8.55 4.18 -11.15
N PRO A 160 -7.74 3.39 -11.87
CA PRO A 160 -6.36 3.75 -12.19
C PRO A 160 -6.28 4.93 -13.17
N CYS A 161 -5.17 5.67 -13.13
CA CYS A 161 -4.79 6.59 -14.20
C CYS A 161 -4.71 5.87 -15.55
N PRO A 162 -4.96 6.58 -16.66
CA PRO A 162 -4.70 6.04 -18.00
C PRO A 162 -3.27 5.50 -18.13
N GLY A 163 -3.14 4.33 -18.74
CA GLY A 163 -1.85 3.65 -18.93
C GLY A 163 -1.42 2.74 -17.77
N VAL A 164 -2.07 2.80 -16.62
CA VAL A 164 -1.82 1.83 -15.54
C VAL A 164 -2.62 0.56 -15.81
N ASP A 165 -1.91 -0.55 -15.97
CA ASP A 165 -2.49 -1.83 -16.34
C ASP A 165 -2.28 -2.91 -15.28
N ILE A 166 -3.34 -3.64 -14.96
CA ILE A 166 -3.31 -4.72 -13.95
C ILE A 166 -2.40 -5.88 -14.37
N GLU A 167 -2.23 -6.11 -15.68
CA GLU A 167 -1.31 -7.14 -16.18
C GLU A 167 0.14 -6.76 -15.90
N ALA A 168 0.53 -5.52 -16.24
CA ALA A 168 1.86 -4.99 -15.94
C ALA A 168 2.16 -4.96 -14.42
N ILE A 169 1.15 -4.65 -13.59
CA ILE A 169 1.25 -4.76 -12.13
C ILE A 169 1.52 -6.21 -11.72
N THR A 170 0.77 -7.18 -12.26
CA THR A 170 0.93 -8.60 -11.94
C THR A 170 2.33 -9.09 -12.29
N GLU A 171 2.83 -8.74 -13.47
CA GLU A 171 4.18 -9.09 -13.93
C GLU A 171 5.27 -8.47 -13.05
N GLY A 172 5.12 -7.19 -12.69
CA GLY A 172 6.04 -6.51 -11.78
C GLY A 172 6.06 -7.12 -10.39
N LEU A 173 4.89 -7.48 -9.83
CA LEU A 173 4.78 -8.16 -8.54
C LEU A 173 5.41 -9.56 -8.59
N ALA A 174 5.27 -10.30 -9.70
CA ALA A 174 5.89 -11.61 -9.88
C ALA A 174 7.42 -11.55 -9.93
N GLN A 175 8.00 -10.40 -10.29
CA GLN A 175 9.44 -10.15 -10.31
C GLN A 175 9.97 -9.61 -8.96
N LEU A 176 9.09 -9.23 -8.04
CA LEU A 176 9.47 -8.71 -6.71
C LEU A 176 9.56 -9.87 -5.72
N SER A 177 10.75 -10.12 -5.17
CA SER A 177 10.97 -11.19 -4.19
C SER A 177 10.28 -10.89 -2.84
N ALA A 178 9.88 -11.93 -2.15
CA ALA A 178 9.30 -11.88 -0.80
C ALA A 178 8.19 -10.82 -0.65
N VAL A 179 7.28 -10.77 -1.63
CA VAL A 179 6.14 -9.84 -1.64
C VAL A 179 5.00 -10.38 -0.78
N HIS A 180 4.39 -9.50 0.01
CA HIS A 180 3.13 -9.74 0.71
C HIS A 180 2.01 -9.00 -0.02
N ILE A 181 0.95 -9.70 -0.38
CA ILE A 181 -0.20 -9.06 -1.04
C ILE A 181 -1.20 -8.61 0.02
N GLN A 182 -1.72 -7.40 -0.15
CA GLN A 182 -2.80 -6.88 0.67
C GLN A 182 -4.02 -6.61 -0.20
N THR A 183 -5.17 -7.16 0.20
CA THR A 183 -6.42 -7.07 -0.57
C THR A 183 -7.55 -6.59 0.33
N LEU A 184 -8.21 -5.50 -0.06
CA LEU A 184 -9.45 -5.06 0.55
C LEU A 184 -10.62 -5.65 -0.23
N ALA A 185 -11.40 -6.51 0.43
CA ALA A 185 -12.61 -7.10 -0.12
C ALA A 185 -13.83 -6.27 0.26
N ALA A 186 -14.65 -5.90 -0.71
CA ALA A 186 -15.89 -5.18 -0.48
C ALA A 186 -17.02 -5.70 -1.38
N ALA A 187 -18.23 -5.74 -0.84
CA ALA A 187 -19.46 -6.03 -1.55
C ALA A 187 -20.10 -4.74 -2.11
N GLY A 188 -21.17 -4.89 -2.88
CA GLY A 188 -21.94 -3.78 -3.46
C GLY A 188 -21.73 -3.65 -4.96
N GLY A 189 -22.38 -2.66 -5.58
CA GLY A 189 -22.38 -2.47 -7.03
C GLY A 189 -21.01 -2.16 -7.63
N ARG A 190 -20.08 -1.64 -6.82
CA ARG A 190 -18.67 -1.42 -7.17
C ARG A 190 -17.72 -2.33 -6.39
N GLY A 191 -18.22 -3.36 -5.71
CA GLY A 191 -17.37 -4.30 -4.98
C GLY A 191 -16.54 -5.21 -5.88
N ASN A 192 -15.59 -5.90 -5.27
CA ASN A 192 -14.62 -6.76 -5.95
C ASN A 192 -14.76 -8.25 -5.61
N ILE A 193 -15.80 -8.65 -4.84
CA ILE A 193 -15.96 -10.03 -4.38
C ILE A 193 -16.85 -10.91 -5.28
N ASN A 194 -17.15 -10.46 -6.51
CA ASN A 194 -17.87 -11.30 -7.47
C ASN A 194 -17.00 -12.51 -7.88
N PRO A 195 -17.64 -13.66 -8.19
CA PRO A 195 -16.93 -14.92 -8.44
C PRO A 195 -15.87 -14.84 -9.54
N GLU A 196 -16.20 -14.22 -10.67
CA GLU A 196 -15.31 -14.06 -11.80
C GLU A 196 -14.03 -13.28 -11.46
N ASN A 197 -14.18 -12.13 -10.79
CA ASN A 197 -13.03 -11.36 -10.34
C ASN A 197 -12.16 -12.12 -9.35
N ILE A 198 -12.77 -12.89 -8.42
CA ILE A 198 -12.01 -13.68 -7.44
C ILE A 198 -11.24 -14.80 -8.13
N GLU A 199 -11.81 -15.47 -9.12
CA GLU A 199 -11.14 -16.51 -9.90
C GLU A 199 -9.91 -15.94 -10.63
N GLU A 200 -10.07 -14.84 -11.37
CA GLU A 200 -8.95 -14.17 -12.05
C GLU A 200 -7.91 -13.64 -11.05
N TRP A 201 -8.33 -13.13 -9.88
CA TRP A 201 -7.42 -12.68 -8.84
C TRP A 201 -6.56 -13.84 -8.30
N ILE A 202 -7.14 -15.02 -8.10
CA ILE A 202 -6.40 -16.22 -7.67
C ILE A 202 -5.39 -16.63 -8.75
N GLU A 203 -5.76 -16.57 -10.03
CA GLU A 203 -4.82 -16.87 -11.13
C GLU A 203 -3.61 -15.89 -11.13
N ARG A 204 -3.84 -14.61 -10.84
CA ARG A 204 -2.74 -13.65 -10.64
C ARG A 204 -1.87 -14.00 -9.45
N LEU A 205 -2.46 -14.38 -8.33
CA LEU A 205 -1.71 -14.80 -7.13
C LEU A 205 -0.82 -16.02 -7.39
N LYS A 206 -1.28 -16.98 -8.19
CA LYS A 206 -0.48 -18.17 -8.61
C LYS A 206 0.74 -17.77 -9.42
N ARG A 207 0.64 -16.72 -10.22
CA ARG A 207 1.77 -16.15 -10.99
C ARG A 207 2.74 -15.39 -10.09
N ILE A 208 2.22 -14.58 -9.16
CA ILE A 208 3.00 -13.73 -8.24
C ILE A 208 3.72 -14.57 -7.20
N LYS A 209 3.09 -15.63 -6.70
CA LYS A 209 3.60 -16.50 -5.62
C LYS A 209 3.98 -15.71 -4.36
N PRO A 210 3.04 -14.96 -3.76
CA PRO A 210 3.32 -14.12 -2.60
C PRO A 210 3.69 -14.96 -1.39
N VAL A 211 4.45 -14.38 -0.45
CA VAL A 211 4.76 -15.00 0.85
C VAL A 211 3.48 -15.22 1.66
N SER A 212 2.60 -14.22 1.67
CA SER A 212 1.30 -14.30 2.29
C SER A 212 0.35 -13.24 1.73
N ILE A 213 -0.93 -13.42 2.02
CA ILE A 213 -1.99 -12.47 1.67
C ILE A 213 -2.63 -11.95 2.95
N GLN A 214 -2.82 -10.64 3.03
CA GLN A 214 -3.60 -9.97 4.07
C GLN A 214 -4.96 -9.58 3.48
N LEU A 215 -5.98 -10.39 3.73
CA LEU A 215 -7.36 -10.12 3.32
C LEU A 215 -8.09 -9.37 4.43
N TYR A 216 -8.77 -8.30 4.11
CA TYR A 216 -9.57 -7.52 5.07
C TYR A 216 -10.73 -6.82 4.36
N THR A 217 -11.64 -6.24 5.13
CA THR A 217 -12.77 -5.50 4.59
C THR A 217 -12.85 -4.07 5.13
N LEU A 218 -13.86 -3.35 4.74
CA LEU A 218 -14.12 -1.97 5.15
C LEU A 218 -14.40 -1.91 6.66
N ASP A 219 -13.59 -1.14 7.39
CA ASP A 219 -13.76 -0.87 8.82
C ASP A 219 -13.66 0.65 9.15
N ARG A 220 -13.41 1.48 8.15
CA ARG A 220 -13.30 2.94 8.23
C ARG A 220 -14.18 3.61 7.21
N GLY A 221 -14.29 4.94 7.27
CA GLY A 221 -14.99 5.72 6.26
C GLY A 221 -14.36 5.59 4.87
N TYR A 222 -15.18 5.61 3.85
CA TYR A 222 -14.81 5.52 2.44
C TYR A 222 -15.73 6.39 1.59
N PRO A 223 -15.29 6.81 0.38
CA PRO A 223 -16.02 7.85 -0.37
C PRO A 223 -17.23 7.34 -1.15
N SER A 224 -17.26 6.07 -1.55
CA SER A 224 -18.32 5.53 -2.42
C SER A 224 -19.51 4.98 -1.62
N ASN A 225 -20.72 5.46 -1.90
CA ASN A 225 -21.97 4.91 -1.36
C ASN A 225 -22.42 3.58 -2.02
N GLN A 226 -21.69 3.10 -3.04
CA GLN A 226 -21.98 1.85 -3.76
C GLN A 226 -21.22 0.64 -3.19
N LEU A 227 -20.52 0.83 -2.09
CA LEU A 227 -19.82 -0.24 -1.37
C LEU A 227 -20.50 -0.57 -0.06
N ARG A 228 -20.27 -1.79 0.38
CA ARG A 228 -20.54 -2.26 1.75
C ARG A 228 -19.42 -3.22 2.18
N PRO A 229 -19.16 -3.40 3.47
CA PRO A 229 -18.22 -4.39 3.94
C PRO A 229 -18.57 -5.78 3.40
N ALA A 230 -17.55 -6.56 3.06
CA ALA A 230 -17.72 -7.99 2.81
C ALA A 230 -18.12 -8.68 4.13
N SER A 231 -19.03 -9.62 4.08
CA SER A 231 -19.44 -10.41 5.24
C SER A 231 -18.31 -11.35 5.68
N ARG A 232 -18.41 -11.85 6.92
CA ARG A 232 -17.46 -12.87 7.39
C ARG A 232 -17.53 -14.14 6.53
N GLU A 233 -18.71 -14.48 6.03
CA GLU A 233 -18.92 -15.59 5.13
C GLU A 233 -18.20 -15.36 3.78
N ASP A 234 -18.31 -14.16 3.21
CA ASP A 234 -17.58 -13.79 2.00
C ASP A 234 -16.07 -13.94 2.19
N LEU A 235 -15.53 -13.40 3.29
CA LEU A 235 -14.10 -13.48 3.59
C LEU A 235 -13.64 -14.93 3.77
N ASN A 236 -14.41 -15.76 4.49
CA ASN A 236 -14.11 -17.17 4.69
C ASN A 236 -14.17 -17.95 3.36
N ARG A 237 -15.13 -17.65 2.49
CA ARG A 237 -15.26 -18.25 1.16
C ARG A 237 -14.01 -17.94 0.31
N ILE A 238 -13.59 -16.67 0.27
CA ILE A 238 -12.40 -16.23 -0.47
C ILE A 238 -11.16 -16.90 0.11
N GLN A 239 -11.00 -16.89 1.44
CA GLN A 239 -9.89 -17.56 2.12
C GLN A 239 -9.81 -19.04 1.76
N GLY A 240 -10.93 -19.76 1.80
CA GLY A 240 -10.98 -21.17 1.45
C GLY A 240 -10.62 -21.46 -0.01
N GLN A 241 -10.98 -20.56 -0.94
CA GLN A 241 -10.58 -20.69 -2.35
C GLN A 241 -9.07 -20.53 -2.52
N VAL A 242 -8.47 -19.52 -1.90
CA VAL A 242 -7.01 -19.27 -1.95
C VAL A 242 -6.21 -20.40 -1.29
N GLN A 243 -6.67 -20.93 -0.17
CA GLN A 243 -6.01 -22.03 0.55
C GLN A 243 -5.95 -23.33 -0.28
N LYS A 244 -6.92 -23.59 -1.16
CA LYS A 244 -6.87 -24.72 -2.10
C LYS A 244 -5.65 -24.66 -3.04
N GLU A 245 -5.19 -23.46 -3.34
CA GLU A 245 -3.99 -23.21 -4.13
C GLU A 245 -2.69 -23.22 -3.29
N ARG A 246 -2.78 -23.59 -2.02
CA ARG A 246 -1.66 -23.65 -1.05
C ARG A 246 -0.97 -22.30 -0.83
N ILE A 247 -1.70 -21.20 -0.99
CA ILE A 247 -1.22 -19.84 -0.72
C ILE A 247 -1.63 -19.46 0.71
N VAL A 248 -0.68 -18.91 1.46
CA VAL A 248 -0.92 -18.44 2.84
C VAL A 248 -1.77 -17.17 2.81
N ILE A 249 -2.87 -17.18 3.55
CA ILE A 249 -3.80 -16.05 3.63
C ILE A 249 -4.35 -15.88 5.05
N ASP A 250 -4.23 -14.67 5.57
CA ASP A 250 -4.77 -14.25 6.86
C ASP A 250 -5.93 -13.27 6.65
N VAL A 251 -6.96 -13.39 7.48
CA VAL A 251 -8.15 -12.53 7.47
C VAL A 251 -8.13 -11.64 8.71
N PHE A 252 -8.22 -10.31 8.51
CA PHE A 252 -8.15 -9.28 9.55
C PHE A 252 -9.47 -8.54 9.76
#